data_753b303145fdb5720a4d15834db261fe
#
_entry.id   753b303145fdb5720a4d15834db261fe
#
_cell.length_a   1.000
_cell.length_b   1.000
_cell.length_c   1.000
_cell.angle_alpha   90.00
_cell.angle_beta   90.00
_cell.angle_gamma   90.00
#
_symmetry.space_group_name_H-M   'P 1'
#
loop_
_entity.id
_entity.type
_entity.pdbx_description
1 polymer ?
#
loop_
_entity_poly.entity_id
_entity_poly.type
_entity_poly.pdbx_seq_one_letter_code
_entity_poly.pdbx_strand_id
1 'polypeptide(L)'
;MLEQTLYKDLSKRFKLDINKKIKELSKGNKQKVGIIQAFMKDSNLLILDEPTSGLDPNYQREFRELIFEEKAKGKTILLSSHDLLEISNCCDFVTIMKEGNVIASQSKNDIEKKSLRLIKVRFSKLPEIKDLEKNKFIKNFSINNNQISFMISGEMDDFVKFISNYKVLDIETESSNLSDTLMEYF
;
A
#
# COMPACT_ATOMS: atom_id res chain seq x y z
N MET A 1 -25.48 -3.44 24.93
CA MET A 1 -25.35 -1.98 25.09
C MET A 1 -24.16 -1.44 24.26
N LEU A 2 -22.94 -1.99 24.39
CA LEU A 2 -21.75 -1.59 23.59
C LEU A 2 -21.93 -1.74 22.06
N GLU A 3 -22.46 -2.86 21.60
CA GLU A 3 -22.70 -3.10 20.15
C GLU A 3 -23.69 -2.09 19.54
N GLN A 4 -24.71 -1.66 20.27
CA GLN A 4 -25.66 -0.66 19.77
C GLN A 4 -25.04 0.74 19.65
N THR A 5 -24.11 1.08 20.52
CA THR A 5 -23.38 2.35 20.44
C THR A 5 -22.42 2.33 19.25
N LEU A 6 -21.63 1.27 19.10
CA LEU A 6 -20.67 1.09 18.02
C LEU A 6 -21.36 1.06 16.65
N TYR A 7 -22.49 0.38 16.52
CA TYR A 7 -23.30 0.39 15.30
C TYR A 7 -23.72 1.81 14.89
N LYS A 8 -24.20 2.62 15.84
CA LYS A 8 -24.63 3.99 15.55
C LYS A 8 -23.45 4.88 15.12
N ASP A 9 -22.32 4.73 15.78
CA ASP A 9 -21.10 5.52 15.48
C ASP A 9 -20.54 5.16 14.09
N LEU A 10 -20.45 3.87 13.77
CA LEU A 10 -20.06 3.41 12.46
C LEU A 10 -21.04 3.86 11.37
N SER A 11 -22.35 3.81 11.65
CA SER A 11 -23.36 4.27 10.69
C SER A 11 -23.24 5.77 10.39
N LYS A 12 -22.91 6.59 11.39
CA LYS A 12 -22.62 8.02 11.19
C LYS A 12 -21.35 8.21 10.38
N ARG A 13 -20.28 7.49 10.71
CA ARG A 13 -18.97 7.56 10.05
C ARG A 13 -19.10 7.26 8.55
N PHE A 14 -19.84 6.20 8.21
CA PHE A 14 -20.07 5.81 6.81
C PHE A 14 -21.28 6.53 6.16
N LYS A 15 -21.92 7.47 6.87
CA LYS A 15 -23.12 8.19 6.42
C LYS A 15 -24.19 7.24 5.86
N LEU A 16 -24.44 6.14 6.55
CA LEU A 16 -25.45 5.16 6.18
C LEU A 16 -26.80 5.55 6.75
N ASP A 17 -27.82 5.64 5.88
CA ASP A 17 -29.20 5.81 6.33
C ASP A 17 -29.76 4.48 6.85
N ILE A 18 -29.81 4.37 8.17
CA ILE A 18 -30.24 3.16 8.87
C ILE A 18 -31.75 2.90 8.82
N ASN A 19 -32.55 3.86 8.34
CA ASN A 19 -34.00 3.72 8.23
C ASN A 19 -34.43 3.06 6.92
N LYS A 20 -33.52 2.97 5.93
CA LYS A 20 -33.79 2.30 4.65
C LYS A 20 -33.65 0.80 4.76
N LYS A 21 -34.52 0.08 4.06
CA LYS A 21 -34.40 -1.37 3.92
C LYS A 21 -33.18 -1.71 3.06
N ILE A 22 -32.45 -2.77 3.42
CA ILE A 22 -31.22 -3.18 2.69
C ILE A 22 -31.47 -3.38 1.18
N LYS A 23 -32.65 -3.89 0.80
CA LYS A 23 -33.02 -4.08 -0.61
C LYS A 23 -33.06 -2.77 -1.43
N GLU A 24 -33.31 -1.65 -0.77
CA GLU A 24 -33.45 -0.32 -1.37
C GLU A 24 -32.12 0.44 -1.45
N LEU A 25 -31.07 -0.12 -0.85
CA LEU A 25 -29.74 0.47 -0.83
C LEU A 25 -29.01 0.26 -2.16
N SER A 26 -28.21 1.26 -2.58
CA SER A 26 -27.25 1.13 -3.67
C SER A 26 -26.20 0.07 -3.33
N LYS A 27 -25.45 -0.41 -4.35
CA LYS A 27 -24.35 -1.38 -4.16
C LYS A 27 -23.35 -0.88 -3.10
N GLY A 28 -22.88 0.37 -3.19
CA GLY A 28 -21.95 0.94 -2.22
C GLY A 28 -22.53 1.04 -0.81
N ASN A 29 -23.83 1.38 -0.66
CA ASN A 29 -24.44 1.40 0.67
C ASN A 29 -24.64 -0.01 1.25
N LYS A 30 -24.90 -1.02 0.42
CA LYS A 30 -24.90 -2.43 0.88
C LYS A 30 -23.50 -2.85 1.37
N GLN A 31 -22.46 -2.40 0.69
CA GLN A 31 -21.08 -2.65 1.12
C GLN A 31 -20.78 -2.01 2.48
N LYS A 32 -21.23 -0.77 2.70
CA LYS A 32 -21.15 -0.12 4.03
C LYS A 32 -21.86 -0.90 5.12
N VAL A 33 -23.03 -1.49 4.84
CA VAL A 33 -23.72 -2.38 5.79
C VAL A 33 -22.84 -3.55 6.16
N GLY A 34 -22.20 -4.22 5.19
CA GLY A 34 -21.29 -5.34 5.45
C GLY A 34 -20.10 -4.96 6.33
N ILE A 35 -19.48 -3.81 6.03
CA ILE A 35 -18.39 -3.26 6.85
C ILE A 35 -18.88 -3.01 8.28
N ILE A 36 -19.97 -2.28 8.47
CA ILE A 36 -20.52 -1.97 9.79
C ILE A 36 -20.83 -3.25 10.55
N GLN A 37 -21.40 -4.25 9.89
CA GLN A 37 -21.73 -5.54 10.49
C GLN A 37 -20.48 -6.29 10.97
N ALA A 38 -19.39 -6.27 10.20
CA ALA A 38 -18.13 -6.91 10.56
C ALA A 38 -17.48 -6.25 11.78
N PHE A 39 -17.50 -4.92 11.84
CA PHE A 39 -16.82 -4.15 12.88
C PHE A 39 -17.65 -3.84 14.11
N MET A 40 -18.97 -4.02 14.07
CA MET A 40 -19.82 -3.77 15.24
C MET A 40 -19.65 -4.80 16.37
N LYS A 41 -19.02 -5.93 16.07
CA LYS A 41 -18.67 -6.96 17.05
C LYS A 41 -17.22 -6.82 17.48
N ASP A 42 -16.97 -7.03 18.77
CA ASP A 42 -15.62 -7.03 19.31
C ASP A 42 -14.96 -8.41 19.08
N SER A 43 -14.59 -8.69 17.85
CA SER A 43 -13.94 -9.92 17.44
C SER A 43 -12.41 -9.72 17.34
N ASN A 44 -11.63 -10.71 17.79
CA ASN A 44 -10.18 -10.70 17.65
C ASN A 44 -9.70 -10.99 16.21
N LEU A 45 -10.57 -11.59 15.38
CA LEU A 45 -10.31 -11.89 13.98
C LEU A 45 -11.44 -11.32 13.12
N LEU A 46 -11.06 -10.53 12.14
CA LEU A 46 -11.92 -10.00 11.07
C LEU A 46 -11.54 -10.66 9.74
N ILE A 47 -12.54 -11.15 9.01
CA ILE A 47 -12.36 -11.71 7.67
C ILE A 47 -13.20 -10.86 6.72
N LEU A 48 -12.52 -10.19 5.78
CA LEU A 48 -13.11 -9.18 4.91
C LEU A 48 -12.78 -9.53 3.45
N ASP A 49 -13.82 -9.83 2.68
CA ASP A 49 -13.69 -10.16 1.27
C ASP A 49 -14.13 -8.97 0.41
N GLU A 50 -13.15 -8.39 -0.35
CA GLU A 50 -13.35 -7.22 -1.21
C GLU A 50 -14.16 -6.08 -0.53
N PRO A 51 -13.83 -5.66 0.71
CA PRO A 51 -14.71 -4.81 1.52
C PRO A 51 -14.91 -3.40 0.97
N THR A 52 -14.01 -2.90 0.15
CA THR A 52 -14.08 -1.55 -0.43
C THR A 52 -14.62 -1.52 -1.85
N SER A 53 -14.94 -2.69 -2.41
CA SER A 53 -15.48 -2.80 -3.78
C SER A 53 -16.75 -1.98 -3.95
N GLY A 54 -16.72 -1.01 -4.88
CA GLY A 54 -17.86 -0.12 -5.16
C GLY A 54 -18.10 0.99 -4.14
N LEU A 55 -17.16 1.23 -3.24
CA LEU A 55 -17.12 2.43 -2.40
C LEU A 55 -16.43 3.58 -3.15
N ASP A 56 -16.90 4.79 -2.87
CA ASP A 56 -16.17 5.98 -3.32
C ASP A 56 -14.89 6.22 -2.49
N PRO A 57 -13.92 7.00 -3.02
CA PRO A 57 -12.60 7.19 -2.39
C PRO A 57 -12.65 7.70 -0.94
N ASN A 58 -13.68 8.49 -0.59
CA ASN A 58 -13.80 9.00 0.78
C ASN A 58 -14.09 7.87 1.77
N TYR A 59 -15.00 6.94 1.42
CA TYR A 59 -15.32 5.80 2.28
C TYR A 59 -14.26 4.71 2.24
N GLN A 60 -13.49 4.59 1.16
CA GLN A 60 -12.29 3.75 1.16
C GLN A 60 -11.25 4.28 2.17
N ARG A 61 -11.09 5.61 2.27
CA ARG A 61 -10.24 6.20 3.30
C ARG A 61 -10.75 5.92 4.71
N GLU A 62 -12.05 6.13 4.95
CA GLU A 62 -12.67 5.83 6.26
C GLU A 62 -12.50 4.35 6.66
N PHE A 63 -12.59 3.44 5.68
CA PHE A 63 -12.34 2.02 5.90
C PHE A 63 -10.88 1.77 6.30
N ARG A 64 -9.91 2.39 5.63
CA ARG A 64 -8.49 2.25 5.98
C ARG A 64 -8.21 2.76 7.41
N GLU A 65 -8.76 3.89 7.78
CA GLU A 65 -8.64 4.42 9.15
C GLU A 65 -9.20 3.43 10.17
N LEU A 66 -10.36 2.83 9.89
CA LEU A 66 -10.96 1.80 10.74
C LEU A 66 -10.07 0.55 10.87
N ILE A 67 -9.45 0.10 9.79
CA ILE A 67 -8.46 -0.99 9.81
C ILE A 67 -7.30 -0.66 10.75
N PHE A 68 -6.73 0.55 10.67
CA PHE A 68 -5.64 0.97 11.54
C PHE A 68 -6.05 1.03 13.02
N GLU A 69 -7.25 1.53 13.31
CA GLU A 69 -7.80 1.56 14.65
C GLU A 69 -7.92 0.14 15.26
N GLU A 70 -8.42 -0.82 14.48
CA GLU A 70 -8.58 -2.20 14.94
C GLU A 70 -7.25 -2.94 15.07
N LYS A 71 -6.30 -2.67 14.16
CA LYS A 71 -4.92 -3.16 14.28
C LYS A 71 -4.24 -2.64 15.55
N ALA A 72 -4.42 -1.37 15.87
CA ALA A 72 -3.87 -0.76 17.09
C ALA A 72 -4.43 -1.41 18.38
N LYS A 73 -5.62 -2.02 18.32
CA LYS A 73 -6.21 -2.81 19.41
C LYS A 73 -5.68 -4.26 19.46
N GLY A 74 -4.75 -4.64 18.57
CA GLY A 74 -4.15 -5.97 18.50
C GLY A 74 -4.99 -7.01 17.76
N LYS A 75 -5.99 -6.61 16.99
CA LYS A 75 -6.82 -7.54 16.22
C LYS A 75 -6.11 -8.06 14.97
N THR A 76 -6.43 -9.28 14.60
CA THR A 76 -5.98 -9.88 13.33
C THR A 76 -7.03 -9.63 12.25
N ILE A 77 -6.58 -9.17 11.07
CA ILE A 77 -7.46 -8.87 9.96
C ILE A 77 -6.99 -9.62 8.72
N LEU A 78 -7.83 -10.47 8.17
CA LEU A 78 -7.65 -11.11 6.88
C LEU A 78 -8.47 -10.34 5.86
N LEU A 79 -7.80 -9.75 4.87
CA LEU A 79 -8.40 -8.89 3.86
C LEU A 79 -8.08 -9.45 2.46
N SER A 80 -9.10 -9.69 1.64
CA SER A 80 -8.90 -9.87 0.19
C SER A 80 -9.15 -8.55 -0.54
N SER A 81 -8.32 -8.24 -1.52
CA SER A 81 -8.51 -7.09 -2.40
C SER A 81 -7.75 -7.29 -3.71
N HIS A 82 -8.28 -6.71 -4.79
CA HIS A 82 -7.57 -6.55 -6.06
C HIS A 82 -7.00 -5.12 -6.21
N ASP A 83 -7.27 -4.23 -5.25
CA ASP A 83 -6.70 -2.88 -5.21
C ASP A 83 -5.33 -2.91 -4.52
N LEU A 84 -4.27 -2.84 -5.32
CA LEU A 84 -2.90 -2.86 -4.83
C LEU A 84 -2.56 -1.68 -3.91
N LEU A 85 -3.22 -0.54 -4.08
CA LEU A 85 -3.05 0.62 -3.19
C LEU A 85 -3.67 0.34 -1.81
N GLU A 86 -4.80 -0.34 -1.76
CA GLU A 86 -5.41 -0.76 -0.51
C GLU A 86 -4.49 -1.73 0.24
N ILE A 87 -4.00 -2.77 -0.45
CA ILE A 87 -3.05 -3.74 0.11
C ILE A 87 -1.80 -3.04 0.63
N SER A 88 -1.21 -2.18 -0.17
CA SER A 88 -0.02 -1.40 0.15
C SER A 88 -0.18 -0.55 1.42
N ASN A 89 -1.37 0.02 1.63
CA ASN A 89 -1.63 0.89 2.76
C ASN A 89 -2.05 0.15 4.03
N CYS A 90 -2.78 -0.97 3.93
CA CYS A 90 -3.43 -1.60 5.07
C CYS A 90 -2.68 -2.82 5.63
N CYS A 91 -1.95 -3.57 4.78
CA CYS A 91 -1.44 -4.89 5.14
C CYS A 91 -0.01 -4.85 5.66
N ASP A 92 0.32 -5.72 6.62
CA ASP A 92 1.68 -5.98 7.10
C ASP A 92 2.28 -7.19 6.39
N PHE A 93 1.42 -8.08 5.90
CA PHE A 93 1.77 -9.32 5.22
C PHE A 93 0.89 -9.51 3.99
N VAL A 94 1.46 -9.94 2.88
CA VAL A 94 0.75 -10.12 1.61
C VAL A 94 0.94 -11.55 1.12
N THR A 95 -0.18 -12.18 0.77
CA THR A 95 -0.20 -13.49 0.10
C THR A 95 -0.86 -13.33 -1.26
N ILE A 96 -0.14 -13.68 -2.32
CA ILE A 96 -0.62 -13.59 -3.70
C ILE A 96 -1.08 -14.98 -4.14
N MET A 97 -2.31 -15.03 -4.66
CA MET A 97 -2.92 -16.26 -5.17
C MET A 97 -3.21 -16.11 -6.66
N LYS A 98 -2.93 -17.18 -7.41
CA LYS A 98 -3.26 -17.31 -8.83
C LYS A 98 -3.77 -18.73 -9.11
N GLU A 99 -4.91 -18.82 -9.77
CA GLU A 99 -5.54 -20.11 -10.11
C GLU A 99 -5.69 -21.08 -8.90
N GLY A 100 -6.06 -20.51 -7.73
CA GLY A 100 -6.24 -21.28 -6.49
C GLY A 100 -4.94 -21.65 -5.76
N ASN A 101 -3.77 -21.30 -6.29
CA ASN A 101 -2.46 -21.60 -5.69
C ASN A 101 -1.83 -20.35 -5.09
N VAL A 102 -1.12 -20.50 -3.97
CA VAL A 102 -0.29 -19.45 -3.40
C VAL A 102 1.02 -19.38 -4.20
N ILE A 103 1.25 -18.25 -4.87
CA ILE A 103 2.46 -18.03 -5.67
C ILE A 103 3.52 -17.21 -4.92
N ALA A 104 3.12 -16.39 -3.95
CA ALA A 104 4.03 -15.67 -3.07
C ALA A 104 3.36 -15.40 -1.72
N SER A 105 4.16 -15.35 -0.64
CA SER A 105 3.71 -15.00 0.70
C SER A 105 4.87 -14.32 1.44
N GLN A 106 4.78 -13.01 1.70
CA GLN A 106 5.89 -12.21 2.20
C GLN A 106 5.39 -11.06 3.08
N SER A 107 6.25 -10.59 3.99
CA SER A 107 5.98 -9.36 4.72
C SER A 107 6.06 -8.16 3.77
N LYS A 108 5.30 -7.11 4.09
CA LYS A 108 5.38 -5.84 3.35
C LYS A 108 6.81 -5.30 3.32
N ASN A 109 7.51 -5.35 4.44
CA ASN A 109 8.90 -4.90 4.54
C ASN A 109 9.85 -5.67 3.60
N ASP A 110 9.65 -6.99 3.46
CA ASP A 110 10.49 -7.80 2.55
C ASP A 110 10.21 -7.49 1.09
N ILE A 111 8.96 -7.20 0.75
CA ILE A 111 8.58 -6.76 -0.59
C ILE A 111 9.20 -5.38 -0.88
N GLU A 112 9.07 -4.44 0.04
CA GLU A 112 9.62 -3.08 -0.10
C GLU A 112 11.16 -3.06 -0.22
N LYS A 113 11.86 -3.95 0.52
CA LYS A 113 13.32 -4.11 0.39
C LYS A 113 13.76 -4.65 -0.97
N LYS A 114 12.94 -5.48 -1.59
CA LYS A 114 13.20 -6.04 -2.93
C LYS A 114 12.74 -5.12 -4.05
N SER A 115 11.87 -4.16 -3.77
CA SER A 115 11.34 -3.27 -4.78
C SER A 115 12.44 -2.40 -5.38
N LEU A 116 12.41 -2.27 -6.68
CA LEU A 116 13.28 -1.35 -7.41
C LEU A 116 12.76 0.08 -7.23
N ARG A 117 13.64 1.00 -6.91
CA ARG A 117 13.31 2.43 -6.77
C ARG A 117 13.88 3.19 -7.93
N LEU A 118 13.05 3.98 -8.59
CA LEU A 118 13.51 4.90 -9.62
C LEU A 118 13.82 6.26 -8.98
N ILE A 119 15.09 6.65 -9.04
CA ILE A 119 15.57 7.91 -8.50
C ILE A 119 16.27 8.69 -9.61
N LYS A 120 15.80 9.91 -9.85
CA LYS A 120 16.42 10.83 -10.78
C LYS A 120 17.27 11.82 -10.01
N VAL A 121 18.54 11.89 -10.33
CA VAL A 121 19.50 12.81 -9.68
C VAL A 121 20.12 13.71 -10.73
N ARG A 122 20.05 15.01 -10.50
CA ARG A 122 20.72 16.00 -11.33
C ARG A 122 22.02 16.43 -10.65
N PHE A 123 23.10 16.25 -11.37
CA PHE A 123 24.46 16.57 -10.90
C PHE A 123 24.99 17.85 -11.50
N SER A 124 25.89 18.53 -10.78
CA SER A 124 26.69 19.63 -11.33
C SER A 124 27.72 19.10 -12.35
N LYS A 125 28.32 17.94 -12.06
CA LYS A 125 29.22 17.16 -12.93
C LYS A 125 28.85 15.70 -12.73
N LEU A 126 28.67 14.97 -13.82
CA LEU A 126 28.28 13.55 -13.77
C LEU A 126 29.37 12.70 -13.12
N PRO A 127 28.99 11.68 -12.33
CA PRO A 127 29.88 10.59 -11.93
C PRO A 127 30.46 9.87 -13.13
N GLU A 128 31.64 9.24 -12.96
CA GLU A 128 32.17 8.34 -13.97
C GLU A 128 31.35 7.09 -14.10
N ILE A 129 31.12 6.58 -15.29
CA ILE A 129 30.33 5.35 -15.53
C ILE A 129 30.88 4.17 -14.72
N LYS A 130 32.22 4.07 -14.63
CA LYS A 130 32.88 3.03 -13.82
C LYS A 130 32.47 3.04 -12.34
N ASP A 131 32.17 4.20 -11.77
CA ASP A 131 31.74 4.33 -10.39
C ASP A 131 30.28 3.91 -10.23
N LEU A 132 29.46 4.12 -11.25
CA LEU A 132 28.07 3.64 -11.28
C LEU A 132 28.02 2.10 -11.34
N GLU A 133 28.79 1.49 -12.22
CA GLU A 133 28.82 0.05 -12.46
C GLU A 133 29.38 -0.77 -11.29
N LYS A 134 30.26 -0.18 -10.47
CA LYS A 134 30.81 -0.85 -9.28
C LYS A 134 29.80 -1.07 -8.16
N ASN A 135 28.71 -0.31 -8.15
CA ASN A 135 27.75 -0.33 -7.05
C ASN A 135 26.66 -1.37 -7.28
N LYS A 136 26.67 -2.43 -6.47
CA LYS A 136 25.71 -3.56 -6.59
C LYS A 136 24.25 -3.19 -6.36
N PHE A 137 23.99 -2.08 -5.65
CA PHE A 137 22.63 -1.57 -5.43
C PHE A 137 22.07 -0.87 -6.68
N ILE A 138 22.91 -0.40 -7.63
CA ILE A 138 22.45 0.14 -8.90
C ILE A 138 22.19 -1.04 -9.85
N LYS A 139 20.92 -1.26 -10.21
CA LYS A 139 20.52 -2.35 -11.13
C LYS A 139 20.51 -1.91 -12.58
N ASN A 140 20.14 -0.65 -12.79
CA ASN A 140 20.17 -0.02 -14.10
C ASN A 140 20.28 1.49 -13.94
N PHE A 141 20.76 2.19 -14.97
CA PHE A 141 20.76 3.64 -15.02
C PHE A 141 20.67 4.13 -16.45
N SER A 142 20.13 5.33 -16.61
CA SER A 142 20.15 6.06 -17.89
C SER A 142 20.61 7.50 -17.66
N ILE A 143 21.38 8.02 -18.59
CA ILE A 143 21.96 9.37 -18.51
C ILE A 143 21.28 10.25 -19.55
N ASN A 144 20.77 11.39 -19.12
CA ASN A 144 20.22 12.43 -19.99
C ASN A 144 20.77 13.79 -19.55
N ASN A 145 21.68 14.38 -20.37
CA ASN A 145 22.40 15.57 -19.99
C ASN A 145 23.11 15.43 -18.62
N ASN A 146 22.79 16.31 -17.67
CA ASN A 146 23.34 16.30 -16.31
C ASN A 146 22.49 15.51 -15.31
N GLN A 147 21.48 14.75 -15.76
CA GLN A 147 20.58 13.95 -14.93
C GLN A 147 20.85 12.48 -15.18
N ILE A 148 20.89 11.72 -14.09
CA ILE A 148 20.92 10.25 -14.14
C ILE A 148 19.64 9.73 -13.50
N SER A 149 18.95 8.84 -14.21
CA SER A 149 17.85 8.06 -13.66
C SER A 149 18.39 6.71 -13.21
N PHE A 150 18.35 6.45 -11.93
CA PHE A 150 18.84 5.22 -11.30
C PHE A 150 17.68 4.28 -10.99
N MET A 151 17.83 3.03 -11.34
CA MET A 151 17.01 1.93 -10.81
C MET A 151 17.84 1.24 -9.73
N ILE A 152 17.46 1.42 -8.47
CA ILE A 152 18.21 0.92 -7.32
C ILE A 152 17.42 -0.13 -6.55
N SER A 153 18.15 -1.06 -5.91
CA SER A 153 17.58 -2.03 -4.95
C SER A 153 18.41 -2.06 -3.67
N GLY A 154 17.79 -2.37 -2.54
CA GLY A 154 18.46 -2.43 -1.24
C GLY A 154 18.27 -1.17 -0.41
N GLU A 155 19.20 -0.93 0.52
CA GLU A 155 19.09 0.15 1.49
C GLU A 155 19.35 1.51 0.83
N MET A 156 18.50 2.49 1.12
CA MET A 156 18.65 3.86 0.61
C MET A 156 19.93 4.53 1.11
N ASP A 157 20.40 4.15 2.29
CA ASP A 157 21.61 4.69 2.91
C ASP A 157 22.85 4.50 2.03
N ASP A 158 23.00 3.31 1.41
CA ASP A 158 24.10 3.03 0.49
C ASP A 158 24.08 3.96 -0.72
N PHE A 159 22.88 4.21 -1.28
CA PHE A 159 22.71 5.15 -2.38
C PHE A 159 23.01 6.59 -1.97
N VAL A 160 22.50 7.03 -0.81
CA VAL A 160 22.77 8.38 -0.29
C VAL A 160 24.26 8.59 -0.06
N LYS A 161 24.96 7.64 0.55
CA LYS A 161 26.42 7.69 0.73
C LYS A 161 27.16 7.76 -0.59
N PHE A 162 26.72 7.03 -1.60
CA PHE A 162 27.32 7.09 -2.92
C PHE A 162 27.16 8.48 -3.55
N ILE A 163 25.93 9.01 -3.63
CA ILE A 163 25.70 10.32 -4.27
C ILE A 163 26.30 11.48 -3.48
N SER A 164 26.51 11.35 -2.17
CA SER A 164 27.13 12.39 -1.32
C SER A 164 28.57 12.73 -1.71
N ASN A 165 29.25 11.85 -2.47
CA ASN A 165 30.60 12.13 -3.01
C ASN A 165 30.58 13.10 -4.20
N TYR A 166 29.38 13.48 -4.68
CA TYR A 166 29.21 14.31 -5.87
C TYR A 166 28.39 15.56 -5.53
N LYS A 167 28.57 16.64 -6.30
CA LYS A 167 27.74 17.83 -6.14
C LYS A 167 26.37 17.62 -6.79
N VAL A 168 25.42 17.21 -5.98
CA VAL A 168 24.02 17.03 -6.36
C VAL A 168 23.32 18.38 -6.40
N LEU A 169 22.52 18.62 -7.45
CA LEU A 169 21.74 19.83 -7.66
C LEU A 169 20.26 19.59 -7.30
N ASP A 170 19.77 18.36 -7.56
CA ASP A 170 18.36 18.03 -7.37
C ASP A 170 18.17 16.51 -7.28
N ILE A 171 17.16 16.06 -6.55
CA ILE A 171 16.79 14.66 -6.44
C ILE A 171 15.27 14.55 -6.55
N GLU A 172 14.82 13.77 -7.51
CA GLU A 172 13.42 13.35 -7.65
C GLU A 172 13.34 11.85 -7.37
N THR A 173 12.44 11.45 -6.50
CA THR A 173 12.17 10.03 -6.24
C THR A 173 10.81 9.66 -6.81
N GLU A 174 10.81 8.73 -7.76
CA GLU A 174 9.60 8.00 -8.10
C GLU A 174 9.62 6.73 -7.25
N SER A 175 8.79 6.70 -6.19
CA SER A 175 8.64 5.46 -5.43
C SER A 175 8.02 4.43 -6.36
N SER A 176 8.72 3.33 -6.63
CA SER A 176 8.01 2.12 -7.01
C SER A 176 7.12 1.78 -5.82
N ASN A 177 5.83 2.02 -5.97
CA ASN A 177 4.87 1.62 -4.96
C ASN A 177 4.92 0.11 -4.81
N LEU A 178 4.61 -0.41 -3.62
CA LEU A 178 4.40 -1.84 -3.39
C LEU A 178 3.53 -2.46 -4.53
N SER A 179 2.59 -1.68 -5.06
CA SER A 179 1.79 -2.01 -6.24
C SER A 179 2.63 -2.39 -7.46
N ASP A 180 3.70 -1.65 -7.76
CA ASP A 180 4.52 -1.92 -8.96
C ASP A 180 5.29 -3.24 -8.81
N THR A 181 5.77 -3.52 -7.60
CA THR A 181 6.44 -4.80 -7.29
C THR A 181 5.44 -5.97 -7.28
N LEU A 182 4.22 -5.74 -6.80
CA LEU A 182 3.17 -6.75 -6.83
C LEU A 182 2.71 -7.06 -8.27
N MET A 183 2.72 -6.07 -9.17
CA MET A 183 2.40 -6.27 -10.59
C MET A 183 3.33 -7.27 -11.29
N GLU A 184 4.56 -7.50 -10.81
CA GLU A 184 5.47 -8.50 -11.38
C GLU A 184 4.95 -9.95 -11.19
N TYR A 185 3.97 -10.16 -10.31
CA TYR A 185 3.37 -11.48 -10.03
C TYR A 185 2.08 -11.75 -10.82
N PHE A 186 1.52 -10.74 -11.51
CA PHE A 186 0.28 -10.86 -12.29
C PHE A 186 0.55 -10.97 -13.79
#